data_c56dae53ccff25ff946b4f3a7da353a2
#
_entry.id   c56dae53ccff25ff946b4f3a7da353a2
#
_cell.length_a   1.000
_cell.length_b   1.000
_cell.length_c   1.000
_cell.angle_alpha   90.00
_cell.angle_beta   90.00
_cell.angle_gamma   90.00
#
_symmetry.space_group_name_H-M   'P 1'
#
loop_
_entity.id
_entity.type
_entity.pdbx_description
1 polymer ?
#
loop_
_entity_poly.entity_id
_entity_poly.type
_entity_poly.pdbx_seq_one_letter_code
_entity_poly.pdbx_strand_id
1 'polypeptide(L)'
;MINSALSNLFRAHRLIGLSALLSGVIFLGIPHTGLPQSVRAREDIARILAVEKINVADGMVSGEVYNRSANTVRDVQLFVRYTWLWDNETKPGKDDPGTSTYYTLPKEIPPGGSLPFTYKPSPPPPKMAGGHFETTVSVAGFTEVIPQTR
;
A
#
# COMPACT_ATOMS: atom_id res chain seq x y z
N MET A 1 -18.45 -22.94 60.19
CA MET A 1 -17.70 -23.22 61.43
C MET A 1 -16.29 -22.80 61.14
N ILE A 2 -15.96 -21.61 61.61
CA ILE A 2 -15.06 -21.41 62.79
C ILE A 2 -13.62 -21.59 62.37
N ASN A 3 -12.96 -20.58 62.28
CA ASN A 3 -12.10 -19.68 63.09
C ASN A 3 -10.66 -19.73 62.57
N SER A 4 -10.17 -18.62 62.33
CA SER A 4 -9.37 -17.67 63.14
C SER A 4 -7.91 -18.04 63.18
N ALA A 5 -7.00 -17.25 62.98
CA ALA A 5 -6.63 -15.91 63.40
C ALA A 5 -5.10 -15.89 63.66
N LEU A 6 -4.54 -14.73 63.37
CA LEU A 6 -3.45 -14.10 64.15
C LEU A 6 -2.09 -14.77 64.13
N SER A 7 -0.99 -14.15 64.07
CA SER A 7 -0.59 -12.75 64.32
C SER A 7 0.93 -12.63 64.10
N ASN A 8 1.35 -11.48 63.66
CA ASN A 8 2.50 -10.70 64.15
C ASN A 8 3.86 -11.37 64.41
N LEU A 9 4.94 -10.85 63.94
CA LEU A 9 5.82 -9.93 64.65
C LEU A 9 7.07 -9.55 63.84
N PHE A 10 7.22 -8.28 63.74
CA PHE A 10 8.44 -7.49 63.71
C PHE A 10 9.78 -8.22 63.86
N ARG A 11 10.75 -7.90 62.96
CA ARG A 11 11.99 -7.25 63.40
C ARG A 11 12.80 -6.71 62.23
N ALA A 12 13.04 -5.44 62.36
CA ALA A 12 14.04 -4.71 61.61
C ALA A 12 15.45 -5.22 61.96
N HIS A 13 16.37 -5.19 61.03
CA HIS A 13 17.78 -4.81 61.22
C HIS A 13 18.51 -4.56 59.88
N ARG A 14 18.89 -3.29 59.74
CA ARG A 14 20.22 -2.72 59.36
C ARG A 14 20.78 -2.95 57.96
N LEU A 15 20.75 -1.83 57.31
CA LEU A 15 21.85 -1.17 56.54
C LEU A 15 23.18 -1.92 56.45
N ILE A 16 23.57 -2.22 55.22
CA ILE A 16 24.95 -2.07 54.75
C ILE A 16 24.87 -1.68 53.29
N GLY A 17 25.42 -0.51 52.97
CA GLY A 17 25.53 0.00 51.62
C GLY A 17 26.60 -0.77 50.84
N LEU A 18 26.34 -0.95 49.57
CA LEU A 18 27.40 -1.20 48.62
C LEU A 18 27.03 -0.50 47.31
N SER A 19 27.85 0.46 47.00
CA SER A 19 27.87 1.21 45.76
C SER A 19 28.05 0.28 44.58
N ALA A 20 27.06 0.15 43.70
CA ALA A 20 27.22 -0.51 42.42
C ALA A 20 27.25 0.57 41.33
N LEU A 21 28.40 0.64 40.71
CA LEU A 21 28.75 1.45 39.57
C LEU A 21 27.70 1.28 38.46
N LEU A 22 27.06 2.40 38.14
CA LEU A 22 26.15 2.54 37.02
C LEU A 22 26.98 2.63 35.72
N SER A 23 27.26 1.49 35.09
CA SER A 23 27.79 1.46 33.71
C SER A 23 26.68 1.86 32.77
N GLY A 24 26.63 3.17 32.46
CA GLY A 24 25.76 3.72 31.44
C GLY A 24 26.20 3.24 30.05
N VAL A 25 25.49 2.26 29.52
CA VAL A 25 25.55 1.94 28.09
C VAL A 25 24.83 3.05 27.35
N ILE A 26 25.58 4.00 26.80
CA ILE A 26 25.07 4.98 25.88
C ILE A 26 24.73 4.25 24.58
N PHE A 27 23.47 3.88 24.41
CA PHE A 27 22.94 3.50 23.11
C PHE A 27 22.92 4.76 22.24
N LEU A 28 23.96 4.93 21.45
CA LEU A 28 23.94 5.85 20.32
C LEU A 28 22.92 5.31 19.32
N GLY A 29 21.66 5.69 19.49
CA GLY A 29 20.60 5.47 18.53
C GLY A 29 20.98 6.18 17.24
N ILE A 30 21.38 5.43 16.21
CA ILE A 30 21.53 5.93 14.85
C ILE A 30 20.16 6.43 14.45
N PRO A 31 19.97 7.71 14.18
CA PRO A 31 18.69 8.18 13.64
C PRO A 31 18.53 7.53 12.28
N HIS A 32 17.59 6.58 12.18
CA HIS A 32 17.09 6.11 10.91
C HIS A 32 16.33 7.30 10.32
N THR A 33 16.99 8.08 9.50
CA THR A 33 16.35 9.06 8.64
C THR A 33 15.57 8.29 7.57
N GLY A 34 14.46 7.71 7.98
CA GLY A 34 13.43 7.28 7.04
C GLY A 34 12.96 8.54 6.34
N LEU A 35 13.29 8.69 5.06
CA LEU A 35 12.72 9.74 4.24
C LEU A 35 11.20 9.64 4.35
N PRO A 36 10.49 10.75 4.66
CA PRO A 36 9.05 10.72 4.74
C PRO A 36 8.50 10.27 3.38
N GLN A 37 7.85 9.13 3.38
CA GLN A 37 7.14 8.64 2.20
C GLN A 37 5.91 9.55 2.05
N SER A 38 6.03 10.59 1.23
CA SER A 38 4.93 11.49 0.96
C SER A 38 3.90 10.76 0.11
N VAL A 39 2.69 10.58 0.66
CA VAL A 39 1.53 10.14 -0.13
C VAL A 39 1.20 11.29 -1.09
N ARG A 40 1.47 11.09 -2.38
CA ARG A 40 1.15 12.08 -3.41
C ARG A 40 -0.36 12.09 -3.65
N ALA A 41 -0.92 13.27 -3.83
CA ALA A 41 -2.32 13.40 -4.24
C ALA A 41 -2.53 12.76 -5.63
N ARG A 42 -3.75 12.30 -5.90
CA ARG A 42 -4.09 11.63 -7.17
C ARG A 42 -3.78 12.53 -8.38
N GLU A 43 -3.98 13.83 -8.25
CA GLU A 43 -3.70 14.83 -9.27
C GLU A 43 -2.20 14.93 -9.60
N ASP A 44 -1.35 14.78 -8.59
CA ASP A 44 0.11 14.79 -8.76
C ASP A 44 0.58 13.51 -9.45
N ILE A 45 -0.02 12.37 -9.12
CA ILE A 45 0.24 11.11 -9.79
C ILE A 45 -0.09 11.21 -11.28
N ALA A 46 -1.26 11.77 -11.63
CA ALA A 46 -1.71 11.92 -13.01
C ALA A 46 -0.82 12.84 -13.86
N ARG A 47 -0.08 13.75 -13.26
CA ARG A 47 0.92 14.59 -13.96
C ARG A 47 2.16 13.80 -14.34
N ILE A 48 2.51 12.79 -13.55
CA ILE A 48 3.72 11.97 -13.72
C ILE A 48 3.44 10.75 -14.56
N LEU A 49 2.35 10.04 -14.28
CA LEU A 49 1.99 8.80 -14.98
C LEU A 49 0.57 8.89 -15.55
N ALA A 50 0.41 8.45 -16.78
CA ALA A 50 -0.89 8.29 -17.41
C ALA A 50 -1.11 6.83 -17.78
N VAL A 51 -2.34 6.34 -17.58
CA VAL A 51 -2.78 5.04 -18.09
C VAL A 51 -3.63 5.31 -19.32
N GLU A 52 -3.24 4.74 -20.45
CA GLU A 52 -3.85 4.99 -21.74
C GLU A 52 -4.18 3.67 -22.47
N LYS A 53 -4.97 3.72 -23.53
CA LYS A 53 -5.33 2.60 -24.41
C LYS A 53 -5.88 1.39 -23.64
N ILE A 54 -6.67 1.65 -22.61
CA ILE A 54 -7.26 0.59 -21.82
C ILE A 54 -8.23 -0.22 -22.68
N ASN A 55 -8.05 -1.53 -22.68
CA ASN A 55 -8.95 -2.48 -23.30
C ASN A 55 -9.28 -3.57 -22.30
N VAL A 56 -10.58 -3.92 -22.21
CA VAL A 56 -11.08 -4.95 -21.30
C VAL A 56 -11.78 -6.03 -22.15
N ALA A 57 -11.31 -7.27 -22.02
CA ALA A 57 -11.89 -8.41 -22.73
C ALA A 57 -11.92 -9.63 -21.80
N ASP A 58 -13.08 -10.21 -21.59
CA ASP A 58 -13.28 -11.40 -20.72
C ASP A 58 -12.66 -11.24 -19.31
N GLY A 59 -12.76 -10.04 -18.73
CA GLY A 59 -12.18 -9.69 -17.44
C GLY A 59 -10.67 -9.44 -17.47
N MET A 60 -9.99 -9.73 -18.56
CA MET A 60 -8.60 -9.36 -18.77
C MET A 60 -8.50 -7.87 -19.10
N VAL A 61 -7.53 -7.19 -18.51
CA VAL A 61 -7.29 -5.76 -18.72
C VAL A 61 -5.92 -5.58 -19.34
N SER A 62 -5.86 -4.85 -20.44
CA SER A 62 -4.62 -4.43 -21.07
C SER A 62 -4.60 -2.92 -21.29
N GLY A 63 -3.40 -2.37 -21.44
CA GLY A 63 -3.22 -0.94 -21.66
C GLY A 63 -1.75 -0.57 -21.69
N GLU A 64 -1.49 0.71 -21.57
CA GLU A 64 -0.13 1.26 -21.61
C GLU A 64 0.00 2.32 -20.50
N VAL A 65 1.12 2.30 -19.78
CA VAL A 65 1.46 3.32 -18.80
C VAL A 65 2.54 4.22 -19.36
N TYR A 66 2.26 5.50 -19.42
CA TYR A 66 3.16 6.54 -19.92
C TYR A 66 3.80 7.29 -18.76
N ASN A 67 5.13 7.43 -18.80
CA ASN A 67 5.88 8.28 -17.87
C ASN A 67 6.08 9.67 -18.48
N ARG A 68 5.36 10.66 -17.98
CA ARG A 68 5.43 12.06 -18.41
C ARG A 68 6.48 12.88 -17.66
N SER A 69 7.15 12.27 -16.69
CA SER A 69 8.17 12.96 -15.87
C SER A 69 9.54 12.96 -16.54
N ALA A 70 10.44 13.77 -15.99
CA ALA A 70 11.85 13.83 -16.39
C ALA A 70 12.71 12.72 -15.76
N ASN A 71 12.17 11.89 -14.87
CA ASN A 71 12.88 10.87 -14.12
C ASN A 71 12.37 9.48 -14.49
N THR A 72 13.21 8.46 -14.34
CA THR A 72 12.78 7.07 -14.44
C THR A 72 11.81 6.75 -13.30
N VAL A 73 10.75 6.00 -13.60
CA VAL A 73 9.83 5.48 -12.58
C VAL A 73 9.90 3.96 -12.54
N ARG A 74 9.78 3.40 -11.35
CA ARG A 74 9.79 1.95 -11.10
C ARG A 74 8.73 1.58 -10.06
N ASP A 75 8.54 0.28 -9.87
CA ASP A 75 7.58 -0.26 -8.91
C ASP A 75 6.17 0.33 -9.10
N VAL A 76 5.81 0.59 -10.37
CA VAL A 76 4.52 1.18 -10.70
C VAL A 76 3.42 0.20 -10.36
N GLN A 77 2.55 0.59 -9.43
CA GLN A 77 1.44 -0.22 -8.98
C GLN A 77 0.14 0.33 -9.56
N LEU A 78 -0.55 -0.51 -10.30
CA LEU A 78 -1.88 -0.23 -10.84
C LEU A 78 -2.94 -0.74 -9.88
N PHE A 79 -4.00 0.04 -9.67
CA PHE A 79 -5.22 -0.37 -9.00
C PHE A 79 -6.25 -0.70 -10.06
N VAL A 80 -6.62 -1.97 -10.17
CA VAL A 80 -7.64 -2.47 -11.07
C VAL A 80 -8.89 -2.77 -10.26
N ARG A 81 -10.00 -2.16 -10.61
CA ARG A 81 -11.29 -2.33 -9.94
C ARG A 81 -12.32 -2.82 -10.92
N TYR A 82 -13.04 -3.88 -10.56
CA TYR A 82 -14.20 -4.41 -11.24
C TYR A 82 -15.41 -4.10 -10.39
N THR A 83 -16.37 -3.35 -10.93
CA THR A 83 -17.61 -3.02 -10.23
C THR A 83 -18.77 -3.55 -11.08
N TRP A 84 -19.69 -4.28 -10.47
CA TRP A 84 -20.87 -4.77 -11.16
C TRP A 84 -21.80 -3.62 -11.45
N LEU A 85 -22.36 -3.59 -12.66
CA LEU A 85 -23.36 -2.65 -13.11
C LEU A 85 -24.55 -3.44 -13.65
N TRP A 86 -25.73 -3.25 -13.07
CA TRP A 86 -26.96 -3.88 -13.53
C TRP A 86 -27.45 -3.25 -14.84
N ASP A 87 -28.15 -4.01 -15.68
CA ASP A 87 -28.60 -3.55 -17.02
C ASP A 87 -29.50 -2.30 -16.97
N ASN A 88 -30.16 -2.06 -15.85
CA ASN A 88 -31.03 -0.90 -15.62
C ASN A 88 -30.30 0.28 -14.95
N GLU A 89 -29.01 0.18 -14.71
CA GLU A 89 -28.21 1.21 -14.05
C GLU A 89 -27.27 1.91 -15.03
N THR A 90 -27.10 3.20 -14.83
CA THR A 90 -26.14 4.01 -15.59
C THR A 90 -24.87 4.32 -14.80
N LYS A 91 -24.87 4.03 -13.51
CA LYS A 91 -23.73 4.22 -12.60
C LYS A 91 -23.79 3.14 -11.53
N PRO A 92 -22.62 2.62 -11.10
CA PRO A 92 -22.57 1.68 -9.98
C PRO A 92 -23.18 2.26 -8.72
N GLY A 93 -24.00 1.47 -8.04
CA GLY A 93 -24.54 1.76 -6.73
C GLY A 93 -23.50 1.66 -5.63
N LYS A 94 -23.87 2.09 -4.43
CA LYS A 94 -22.98 2.02 -3.26
C LYS A 94 -22.69 0.58 -2.83
N ASP A 95 -23.69 -0.29 -2.99
CA ASP A 95 -23.69 -1.67 -2.50
C ASP A 95 -23.51 -2.69 -3.62
N ASP A 96 -23.17 -2.24 -4.84
CA ASP A 96 -22.96 -3.14 -5.96
C ASP A 96 -21.76 -4.06 -5.74
N PRO A 97 -21.88 -5.34 -6.13
CA PRO A 97 -20.79 -6.27 -5.97
C PRO A 97 -19.59 -5.86 -6.80
N GLY A 98 -18.43 -6.05 -6.25
CA GLY A 98 -17.20 -5.70 -6.94
C GLY A 98 -15.98 -6.34 -6.29
N THR A 99 -14.88 -6.25 -7.00
CA THR A 99 -13.57 -6.67 -6.51
C THR A 99 -12.50 -5.72 -7.01
N SER A 100 -11.40 -5.65 -6.30
CA SER A 100 -10.25 -4.84 -6.71
C SER A 100 -8.96 -5.53 -6.38
N THR A 101 -7.92 -5.19 -7.11
CA THR A 101 -6.58 -5.72 -6.92
C THR A 101 -5.52 -4.71 -7.28
N TYR A 102 -4.32 -4.95 -6.77
CA TYR A 102 -3.13 -4.22 -7.17
C TYR A 102 -2.27 -5.09 -8.09
N TYR A 103 -1.80 -4.47 -9.18
CA TYR A 103 -0.90 -5.11 -10.13
C TYR A 103 0.36 -4.26 -10.31
N THR A 104 1.53 -4.82 -9.96
CA THR A 104 2.81 -4.13 -10.08
C THR A 104 3.43 -4.43 -11.43
N LEU A 105 3.83 -3.39 -12.15
CA LEU A 105 4.51 -3.52 -13.43
C LEU A 105 5.91 -4.12 -13.23
N PRO A 106 6.34 -5.05 -14.11
CA PRO A 106 7.59 -5.79 -13.89
C PRO A 106 8.86 -5.02 -14.30
N LYS A 107 8.71 -3.86 -14.93
CA LYS A 107 9.82 -3.08 -15.49
C LYS A 107 9.71 -1.60 -15.14
N GLU A 108 10.86 -0.94 -15.15
CA GLU A 108 10.96 0.51 -15.05
C GLU A 108 10.50 1.18 -16.35
N ILE A 109 10.04 2.42 -16.23
CA ILE A 109 9.63 3.25 -17.36
C ILE A 109 10.55 4.48 -17.38
N PRO A 110 11.39 4.62 -18.43
CA PRO A 110 12.28 5.77 -18.54
C PRO A 110 11.51 7.08 -18.76
N PRO A 111 12.14 8.24 -18.62
CA PRO A 111 11.54 9.53 -18.91
C PRO A 111 10.93 9.59 -20.32
N GLY A 112 9.68 10.01 -20.43
CA GLY A 112 8.96 10.08 -21.70
C GLY A 112 8.65 8.72 -22.34
N GLY A 113 9.00 7.63 -21.68
CA GLY A 113 8.74 6.27 -22.16
C GLY A 113 7.37 5.74 -21.76
N SER A 114 7.04 4.56 -22.32
CA SER A 114 5.83 3.84 -21.96
C SER A 114 6.08 2.36 -21.74
N LEU A 115 5.19 1.70 -21.01
CA LEU A 115 5.23 0.26 -20.78
C LEU A 115 3.83 -0.32 -20.97
N PRO A 116 3.65 -1.25 -21.93
CA PRO A 116 2.41 -1.98 -22.06
C PRO A 116 2.24 -2.96 -20.90
N PHE A 117 1.00 -3.17 -20.50
CA PHE A 117 0.65 -4.15 -19.47
C PHE A 117 -0.54 -5.00 -19.90
N THR A 118 -0.61 -6.19 -19.33
CA THR A 118 -1.76 -7.07 -19.39
C THR A 118 -1.95 -7.71 -18.03
N TYR A 119 -3.11 -7.50 -17.44
CA TYR A 119 -3.51 -8.13 -16.18
C TYR A 119 -4.65 -9.11 -16.44
N LYS A 120 -4.48 -10.36 -16.01
CA LYS A 120 -5.51 -11.41 -16.05
C LYS A 120 -5.87 -11.80 -14.62
N PRO A 121 -7.10 -11.54 -14.16
CA PRO A 121 -7.53 -11.92 -12.82
C PRO A 121 -7.59 -13.44 -12.66
N SER A 122 -7.20 -13.91 -11.49
CA SER A 122 -7.29 -15.31 -11.13
C SER A 122 -7.83 -15.45 -9.69
N PRO A 123 -9.05 -15.95 -9.50
CA PRO A 123 -10.01 -16.40 -10.51
C PRO A 123 -10.57 -15.24 -11.36
N PRO A 124 -11.11 -15.55 -12.55
CA PRO A 124 -11.77 -14.53 -13.36
C PRO A 124 -13.04 -14.02 -12.67
N PRO A 125 -13.50 -12.78 -12.96
CA PRO A 125 -14.76 -12.30 -12.46
C PRO A 125 -15.91 -13.25 -12.82
N PRO A 126 -16.87 -13.49 -11.90
CA PRO A 126 -17.96 -14.40 -12.17
C PRO A 126 -18.85 -13.84 -13.29
N LYS A 127 -19.27 -14.73 -14.20
CA LYS A 127 -20.28 -14.36 -15.21
C LYS A 127 -21.66 -14.44 -14.56
N MET A 128 -22.31 -13.31 -14.39
CA MET A 128 -23.68 -13.20 -13.88
C MET A 128 -24.62 -12.70 -14.98
N ALA A 129 -25.91 -12.97 -14.86
CA ALA A 129 -26.93 -12.44 -15.75
C ALA A 129 -27.46 -11.10 -15.23
N GLY A 130 -27.96 -10.24 -16.12
CA GLY A 130 -28.61 -8.98 -15.76
C GLY A 130 -27.66 -7.80 -15.52
N GLY A 131 -26.44 -7.89 -16.01
CA GLY A 131 -25.48 -6.80 -15.92
C GLY A 131 -24.11 -7.17 -16.46
N HIS A 132 -23.14 -6.31 -16.19
CA HIS A 132 -21.74 -6.48 -16.61
C HIS A 132 -20.77 -5.84 -15.60
N PHE A 133 -19.50 -6.20 -15.68
CA PHE A 133 -18.47 -5.52 -14.90
C PHE A 133 -17.98 -4.28 -15.61
N GLU A 134 -18.12 -3.13 -14.97
CA GLU A 134 -17.36 -1.94 -15.31
C GLU A 134 -15.96 -2.05 -14.71
N THR A 135 -14.93 -1.87 -15.55
CA THR A 135 -13.54 -2.00 -15.12
C THR A 135 -12.84 -0.66 -15.19
N THR A 136 -12.23 -0.27 -14.10
CA THR A 136 -11.41 0.94 -14.02
C THR A 136 -9.98 0.60 -13.66
N VAL A 137 -9.03 1.35 -14.21
CA VAL A 137 -7.60 1.24 -13.92
C VAL A 137 -7.05 2.60 -13.56
N SER A 138 -6.29 2.66 -12.49
CA SER A 138 -5.59 3.87 -12.08
C SER A 138 -4.22 3.53 -11.50
N VAL A 139 -3.32 4.51 -11.47
CA VAL A 139 -2.04 4.35 -10.77
C VAL A 139 -2.29 4.52 -9.27
N ALA A 140 -1.89 3.52 -8.49
CA ALA A 140 -1.97 3.54 -7.03
C ALA A 140 -0.69 4.10 -6.39
N GLY A 141 0.48 3.82 -7.00
CA GLY A 141 1.75 4.26 -6.48
C GLY A 141 2.91 3.93 -7.43
N PHE A 142 4.05 4.53 -7.17
CA PHE A 142 5.30 4.29 -7.90
C PHE A 142 6.48 4.87 -7.13
N THR A 143 7.70 4.49 -7.52
CA THR A 143 8.96 5.07 -7.04
C THR A 143 9.59 5.88 -8.16
N GLU A 144 9.90 7.15 -7.92
CA GLU A 144 10.65 8.00 -8.84
C GLU A 144 12.13 7.95 -8.51
N VAL A 145 12.96 7.65 -9.51
CA VAL A 145 14.41 7.58 -9.37
C VAL A 145 15.00 8.94 -9.69
N ILE A 146 15.38 9.69 -8.67
CA ILE A 146 15.98 11.02 -8.82
C ILE A 146 17.51 10.83 -8.90
N PRO A 147 18.17 11.19 -10.02
CA PRO A 147 19.62 11.14 -10.12
C PRO A 147 20.27 12.04 -9.07
N GLN A 148 21.21 11.50 -8.31
CA GLN A 148 22.04 12.34 -7.44
C GLN A 148 23.07 13.10 -8.30
N THR A 149 22.94 14.41 -8.38
CA THR A 149 24.00 15.29 -8.91
C THR A 149 25.22 15.21 -7.97
N ARG A 150 26.31 14.71 -8.47
CA ARG A 150 27.62 14.80 -7.78
C ARG A 150 28.22 16.18 -8.00
#